data_345ef2b086c0f6f6ae226cf8c59f45dd
#
_entry.id   345ef2b086c0f6f6ae226cf8c59f45dd
#
_cell.length_a   1.000
_cell.length_b   1.000
_cell.length_c   1.000
_cell.angle_alpha   90.00
_cell.angle_beta   90.00
_cell.angle_gamma   90.00
#
_symmetry.space_group_name_H-M   'P 1'
#
loop_
_entity.id
_entity.type
_entity.pdbx_description
1 polymer ?
#
loop_
_entity_poly.entity_id
_entity_poly.type
_entity_poly.pdbx_seq_one_letter_code
_entity_poly.pdbx_strand_id
1 'polypeptide(L)'
;MLAQLRAALPSVQHAVLVGNLDASVSIADWANWTSASSRNDPETEAFEPLWLPFDYPLWIVYSSGTTGLPKPIVHGHGGMMLVKMMMGGLHNDIGCSYAPNSWGERYHWYSSTGWVMWNAQMAGLLSGTTCVIFDGSPGGTKENPDWSVLWRFAAETGVTFFGAGAAIYANCMKAGITAAQCGDLTRIRALGSTGSPLSAEVQQWGTRFM
;
A
#
# COMPACT_ATOMS: atom_id res chain seq x y z
N MET A 1 16.17 -2.65 19.99
CA MET A 1 15.89 -3.08 18.62
C MET A 1 16.38 -2.06 17.57
N LEU A 2 15.86 -0.82 17.52
CA LEU A 2 16.24 0.17 16.47
C LEU A 2 17.73 0.52 16.47
N ALA A 3 18.34 0.76 17.66
CA ALA A 3 19.78 1.02 17.77
C ALA A 3 20.63 -0.19 17.32
N GLN A 4 20.20 -1.40 17.61
CA GLN A 4 20.86 -2.61 17.14
C GLN A 4 20.74 -2.77 15.61
N LEU A 5 19.60 -2.42 15.04
CA LEU A 5 19.41 -2.43 13.59
C LEU A 5 20.36 -1.45 12.90
N ARG A 6 20.48 -0.22 13.43
CA ARG A 6 21.43 0.76 12.89
C ARG A 6 22.89 0.28 12.99
N ALA A 7 23.26 -0.31 14.12
CA ALA A 7 24.60 -0.86 14.29
C ALA A 7 24.93 -2.00 13.31
N ALA A 8 23.92 -2.76 12.88
CA ALA A 8 24.05 -3.81 11.88
C ALA A 8 24.11 -3.29 10.43
N LEU A 9 23.86 -1.99 10.20
CA LEU A 9 23.81 -1.36 8.89
C LEU A 9 24.80 -0.18 8.83
N PRO A 10 26.13 -0.45 8.80
CA PRO A 10 27.16 0.59 8.87
C PRO A 10 27.15 1.57 7.69
N SER A 11 26.57 1.21 6.56
CA SER A 11 26.40 2.08 5.39
C SER A 11 25.29 3.13 5.54
N VAL A 12 24.41 2.99 6.55
CA VAL A 12 23.33 3.96 6.80
C VAL A 12 23.91 5.20 7.49
N GLN A 13 23.93 6.32 6.79
CA GLN A 13 24.45 7.59 7.29
C GLN A 13 23.40 8.39 8.09
N HIS A 14 22.15 8.33 7.66
CA HIS A 14 21.04 9.06 8.25
C HIS A 14 19.92 8.12 8.67
N ALA A 15 19.26 8.45 9.77
CA ALA A 15 18.08 7.75 10.25
C ALA A 15 17.03 8.77 10.69
N VAL A 16 15.78 8.49 10.32
CA VAL A 16 14.63 9.33 10.67
C VAL A 16 13.66 8.49 11.49
N LEU A 17 13.22 9.04 12.61
CA LEU A 17 12.26 8.41 13.49
C LEU A 17 10.88 9.04 13.28
N VAL A 18 9.88 8.18 13.03
CA VAL A 18 8.46 8.55 12.99
C VAL A 18 7.80 7.99 14.25
N GLY A 19 7.39 8.87 15.16
CA GLY A 19 6.77 8.51 16.44
C GLY A 19 5.26 8.25 16.32
N ASN A 20 4.86 7.20 15.58
CA ASN A 20 3.43 6.89 15.36
C ASN A 20 2.69 6.44 16.63
N LEU A 21 3.36 5.66 17.48
CA LEU A 21 2.75 5.13 18.70
C LEU A 21 3.01 6.02 19.92
N ASP A 22 4.12 6.71 19.91
CA ASP A 22 4.55 7.61 20.98
C ASP A 22 5.35 8.76 20.38
N ALA A 23 4.73 9.92 20.31
CA ALA A 23 5.34 11.12 19.75
C ALA A 23 6.52 11.67 20.58
N SER A 24 6.66 11.23 21.84
CA SER A 24 7.76 11.63 22.74
C SER A 24 9.04 10.83 22.54
N VAL A 25 8.97 9.73 21.77
CA VAL A 25 10.14 8.89 21.51
C VAL A 25 11.21 9.67 20.75
N SER A 26 12.40 9.71 21.30
CA SER A 26 13.60 10.21 20.64
C SER A 26 14.73 9.19 20.74
N ILE A 27 15.59 9.15 19.74
CA ILE A 27 16.80 8.31 19.72
C ILE A 27 17.96 9.23 19.38
N ALA A 28 19.03 9.13 20.14
CA ALA A 28 20.25 9.92 19.88
C ALA A 28 20.72 9.72 18.43
N ASP A 29 21.13 10.78 17.79
CA ASP A 29 21.62 10.83 16.41
C ASP A 29 20.57 10.45 15.31
N TRP A 30 19.27 10.40 15.67
CA TRP A 30 18.19 10.22 14.71
C TRP A 30 17.41 11.53 14.55
N ALA A 31 17.09 11.90 13.32
CA ALA A 31 16.21 13.01 13.06
C ALA A 31 14.76 12.62 13.39
N ASN A 32 14.00 13.56 13.97
CA ASN A 32 12.55 13.39 14.09
C ASN A 32 11.89 13.75 12.77
N TRP A 33 10.89 12.97 12.35
CA TRP A 33 10.16 13.18 11.09
C TRP A 33 9.59 14.59 10.98
N THR A 34 8.91 15.07 12.04
CA THR A 34 8.28 16.41 12.03
C THR A 34 9.31 17.50 11.79
N SER A 35 10.45 17.45 12.47
CA SER A 35 11.52 18.43 12.29
C SER A 35 12.20 18.30 10.92
N ALA A 36 12.35 17.08 10.40
CA ALA A 36 12.95 16.86 9.09
C ALA A 36 12.02 17.33 7.95
N SER A 37 10.70 17.09 8.07
CA SER A 37 9.71 17.44 7.03
C SER A 37 9.28 18.92 7.05
N SER A 38 9.48 19.63 8.18
CA SER A 38 9.13 21.05 8.31
C SER A 38 10.29 22.00 7.96
N ARG A 39 11.45 21.47 7.57
CA ARG A 39 12.58 22.29 7.16
C ARG A 39 12.27 22.99 5.85
N ASN A 40 12.35 24.31 5.88
CA ASN A 40 12.31 25.14 4.68
C ASN A 40 13.76 25.23 4.16
N ASP A 41 14.08 24.46 3.14
CA ASP A 41 15.42 24.36 2.59
C ASP A 41 15.41 24.87 1.14
N PRO A 42 16.11 25.99 0.84
CA PRO A 42 16.16 26.53 -0.53
C PRO A 42 16.69 25.52 -1.56
N GLU A 43 17.57 24.60 -1.17
CA GLU A 43 18.06 23.56 -2.06
C GLU A 43 16.94 22.57 -2.43
N THR A 44 15.98 22.33 -1.51
CA THR A 44 14.82 21.50 -1.79
C THR A 44 13.83 22.18 -2.73
N GLU A 45 13.69 23.51 -2.63
CA GLU A 45 12.84 24.29 -3.54
C GLU A 45 13.44 24.35 -4.96
N ALA A 46 14.75 24.30 -5.09
CA ALA A 46 15.47 24.27 -6.36
C ALA A 46 15.70 22.86 -6.90
N PHE A 47 15.10 21.83 -6.26
CA PHE A 47 15.31 20.45 -6.67
C PHE A 47 14.77 20.17 -8.08
N GLU A 48 15.65 19.72 -8.97
CA GLU A 48 15.32 19.26 -10.30
C GLU A 48 15.38 17.73 -10.37
N PRO A 49 14.34 17.07 -10.90
CA PRO A 49 14.36 15.61 -11.10
C PRO A 49 15.51 15.18 -12.00
N LEU A 50 16.22 14.14 -11.59
CA LEU A 50 17.28 13.55 -12.41
C LEU A 50 16.69 12.71 -13.54
N TRP A 51 17.04 13.03 -14.77
CA TRP A 51 16.67 12.22 -15.94
C TRP A 51 17.56 10.97 -16.01
N LEU A 52 16.94 9.81 -16.02
CA LEU A 52 17.61 8.52 -15.96
C LEU A 52 17.29 7.68 -17.21
N PRO A 53 18.21 6.77 -17.62
CA PRO A 53 17.93 5.79 -18.66
C PRO A 53 16.71 4.92 -18.33
N PHE A 54 16.07 4.40 -19.38
CA PHE A 54 14.87 3.57 -19.26
C PHE A 54 15.05 2.35 -18.33
N ASP A 55 16.18 1.70 -18.39
CA ASP A 55 16.56 0.50 -17.64
C ASP A 55 17.24 0.79 -16.30
N TYR A 56 17.40 2.08 -15.94
CA TYR A 56 18.01 2.42 -14.66
C TYR A 56 17.20 1.82 -13.49
N PRO A 57 17.86 1.19 -12.48
CA PRO A 57 17.19 0.54 -11.38
C PRO A 57 16.26 1.49 -10.61
N LEU A 58 14.99 1.07 -10.40
CA LEU A 58 14.02 1.80 -9.60
C LEU A 58 13.91 1.21 -8.19
N TRP A 59 13.68 -0.09 -8.11
CA TRP A 59 13.62 -0.81 -6.84
C TRP A 59 14.03 -2.27 -6.98
N ILE A 60 14.31 -2.87 -5.84
CA ILE A 60 14.62 -4.30 -5.71
C ILE A 60 13.53 -4.94 -4.86
N VAL A 61 12.85 -5.93 -5.42
CA VAL A 61 11.92 -6.79 -4.69
C VAL A 61 12.49 -8.20 -4.59
N TYR A 62 11.99 -8.98 -3.63
CA TYR A 62 12.49 -10.32 -3.38
C TYR A 62 11.41 -11.36 -3.61
N SER A 63 11.75 -12.44 -4.30
CA SER A 63 10.90 -13.63 -4.35
C SER A 63 11.30 -14.60 -3.23
N SER A 64 10.30 -15.24 -2.63
CA SER A 64 10.49 -16.20 -1.52
C SER A 64 11.10 -17.52 -1.96
N GLY A 65 11.80 -17.64 -3.07
CA GLY A 65 12.43 -18.84 -3.62
C GLY A 65 12.12 -20.15 -2.87
N THR A 66 11.73 -21.18 -3.57
CA THR A 66 11.33 -22.48 -2.98
C THR A 66 12.49 -23.28 -2.37
N THR A 67 13.72 -22.88 -2.59
CA THR A 67 14.91 -23.71 -2.31
C THR A 67 16.09 -22.99 -1.66
N GLY A 68 15.87 -21.82 -1.01
CA GLY A 68 17.00 -21.12 -0.42
C GLY A 68 16.74 -19.67 -0.03
N LEU A 69 17.79 -18.85 -0.08
CA LEU A 69 17.69 -17.43 0.21
C LEU A 69 16.77 -16.70 -0.79
N PRO A 70 16.04 -15.67 -0.35
CA PRO A 70 15.22 -14.84 -1.25
C PRO A 70 16.05 -14.30 -2.42
N LYS A 71 15.51 -14.40 -3.64
CA LYS A 71 16.19 -13.93 -4.85
C LYS A 71 15.81 -12.48 -5.12
N PRO A 72 16.79 -11.56 -5.26
CA PRO A 72 16.52 -10.19 -5.62
C PRO A 72 16.09 -10.09 -7.08
N ILE A 73 15.09 -9.25 -7.33
CA ILE A 73 14.60 -8.92 -8.68
C ILE A 73 14.69 -7.40 -8.80
N VAL A 74 15.55 -6.94 -9.71
CA VAL A 74 15.74 -5.52 -9.98
C VAL A 74 14.76 -5.09 -11.07
N HIS A 75 13.97 -4.07 -10.79
CA HIS A 75 13.07 -3.46 -11.76
C HIS A 75 13.58 -2.08 -12.17
N GLY A 76 13.63 -1.82 -13.49
CA GLY A 76 13.98 -0.53 -14.04
C GLY A 76 12.80 0.43 -14.13
N HIS A 77 13.10 1.74 -14.19
CA HIS A 77 12.10 2.81 -14.26
C HIS A 77 11.11 2.63 -15.40
N GLY A 78 11.60 2.50 -16.62
CA GLY A 78 10.75 2.44 -17.81
C GLY A 78 9.88 1.19 -17.85
N GLY A 79 10.43 0.03 -17.49
CA GLY A 79 9.66 -1.23 -17.41
C GLY A 79 8.52 -1.13 -16.43
N MET A 80 8.74 -0.52 -15.26
CA MET A 80 7.71 -0.34 -14.25
C MET A 80 6.63 0.67 -14.67
N MET A 81 7.02 1.74 -15.38
CA MET A 81 6.06 2.68 -15.96
C MET A 81 5.12 2.00 -16.95
N LEU A 82 5.66 1.18 -17.86
CA LEU A 82 4.86 0.42 -18.83
C LEU A 82 3.91 -0.56 -18.14
N VAL A 83 4.41 -1.33 -17.18
CA VAL A 83 3.57 -2.26 -16.40
C VAL A 83 2.48 -1.51 -15.64
N LYS A 84 2.81 -0.36 -15.05
CA LYS A 84 1.81 0.47 -14.36
C LYS A 84 0.71 0.96 -15.30
N MET A 85 1.06 1.43 -16.48
CA MET A 85 0.07 1.88 -17.48
C MET A 85 -0.81 0.71 -17.93
N MET A 86 -0.20 -0.44 -18.20
CA MET A 86 -0.93 -1.65 -18.60
C MET A 86 -1.86 -2.16 -17.48
N MET A 87 -1.31 -2.46 -16.31
CA MET A 87 -2.09 -3.05 -15.21
C MET A 87 -3.06 -2.05 -14.61
N GLY A 88 -2.65 -0.82 -14.36
CA GLY A 88 -3.51 0.21 -13.79
C GLY A 88 -4.60 0.64 -14.76
N GLY A 89 -4.22 1.14 -15.94
CA GLY A 89 -5.15 1.71 -16.89
C GLY A 89 -5.97 0.68 -17.67
N LEU A 90 -5.30 -0.34 -18.26
CA LEU A 90 -5.98 -1.25 -19.20
C LEU A 90 -6.65 -2.45 -18.51
N HIS A 91 -6.07 -2.99 -17.42
CA HIS A 91 -6.63 -4.18 -16.76
C HIS A 91 -7.53 -3.85 -15.57
N ASN A 92 -7.15 -2.87 -14.76
CA ASN A 92 -7.87 -2.53 -13.54
C ASN A 92 -8.73 -1.28 -13.67
N ASP A 93 -8.61 -0.57 -14.80
CA ASP A 93 -9.31 0.69 -15.06
C ASP A 93 -9.13 1.72 -13.92
N ILE A 94 -7.89 1.80 -13.41
CA ILE A 94 -7.51 2.72 -12.33
C ILE A 94 -6.87 3.97 -12.94
N GLY A 95 -7.50 5.12 -12.73
CA GLY A 95 -7.00 6.39 -13.23
C GLY A 95 -7.53 7.58 -12.45
N CYS A 96 -7.23 8.79 -12.91
CA CYS A 96 -7.88 10.00 -12.42
C CYS A 96 -9.21 10.21 -13.14
N SER A 97 -10.17 10.83 -12.44
CA SER A 97 -11.36 11.34 -13.09
C SER A 97 -11.15 12.81 -13.48
N TYR A 98 -11.49 13.15 -14.71
CA TYR A 98 -11.51 14.53 -15.22
C TYR A 98 -12.87 15.21 -15.05
N ALA A 99 -13.86 14.51 -14.49
CA ALA A 99 -15.16 15.08 -14.23
C ALA A 99 -15.06 16.18 -13.15
N PRO A 100 -15.69 17.34 -13.35
CA PRO A 100 -15.73 18.39 -12.33
C PRO A 100 -16.29 17.84 -11.01
N ASN A 101 -15.67 18.21 -9.91
CA ASN A 101 -16.04 17.78 -8.55
C ASN A 101 -15.99 16.25 -8.32
N SER A 102 -15.31 15.51 -9.18
CA SER A 102 -15.06 14.09 -8.97
C SER A 102 -13.90 13.91 -8.00
N TRP A 103 -14.07 12.99 -7.05
CA TRP A 103 -12.99 12.57 -6.16
C TRP A 103 -11.96 11.67 -6.86
N GLY A 104 -12.20 11.30 -8.12
CA GLY A 104 -11.39 10.34 -8.88
C GLY A 104 -11.44 8.94 -8.28
N GLU A 105 -10.53 8.10 -8.73
CA GLU A 105 -10.32 6.79 -8.14
C GLU A 105 -9.65 6.91 -6.78
N ARG A 106 -10.15 6.12 -5.82
CA ARG A 106 -9.59 5.97 -4.47
C ARG A 106 -9.13 4.54 -4.30
N TYR A 107 -7.85 4.33 -4.58
CA TYR A 107 -7.25 3.02 -4.68
C TYR A 107 -6.68 2.59 -3.33
N HIS A 108 -7.16 1.46 -2.85
CA HIS A 108 -6.66 0.80 -1.64
C HIS A 108 -6.20 -0.61 -1.95
N TRP A 109 -5.00 -0.97 -1.46
CA TRP A 109 -4.56 -2.34 -1.39
C TRP A 109 -3.93 -2.62 -0.03
N TYR A 110 -4.54 -3.52 0.74
CA TYR A 110 -3.95 -3.92 2.01
C TYR A 110 -2.70 -4.77 1.77
N SER A 111 -1.53 -4.22 2.08
CA SER A 111 -0.24 -4.87 1.90
C SER A 111 0.80 -4.28 2.87
N SER A 112 1.78 -5.08 3.26
CA SER A 112 2.96 -4.52 3.91
C SER A 112 3.83 -3.76 2.89
N THR A 113 4.63 -2.81 3.38
CA THR A 113 5.56 -2.03 2.55
C THR A 113 6.68 -2.87 1.91
N GLY A 114 6.88 -4.10 2.40
CA GLY A 114 7.83 -5.06 1.83
C GLY A 114 7.31 -5.89 0.66
N TRP A 115 6.05 -5.70 0.25
CA TRP A 115 5.43 -6.47 -0.84
C TRP A 115 5.24 -5.62 -2.09
N VAL A 116 5.29 -6.26 -3.27
CA VAL A 116 5.10 -5.60 -4.57
C VAL A 116 3.76 -4.89 -4.67
N MET A 117 2.74 -5.31 -3.94
CA MET A 117 1.42 -4.64 -3.96
C MET A 117 1.43 -3.26 -3.29
N TRP A 118 2.34 -3.01 -2.35
CA TRP A 118 2.62 -1.65 -1.90
C TRP A 118 3.10 -0.76 -3.05
N ASN A 119 4.06 -1.25 -3.82
CA ASN A 119 4.60 -0.52 -4.97
C ASN A 119 3.50 -0.30 -6.03
N ALA A 120 2.63 -1.30 -6.24
CA ALA A 120 1.50 -1.18 -7.16
C ALA A 120 0.49 -0.12 -6.69
N GLN A 121 0.20 -0.03 -5.39
CA GLN A 121 -0.68 0.99 -4.82
C GLN A 121 -0.06 2.38 -4.97
N MET A 122 1.19 2.56 -4.60
CA MET A 122 1.88 3.85 -4.69
C MET A 122 2.02 4.32 -6.15
N ALA A 123 2.16 3.40 -7.09
CA ALA A 123 2.17 3.72 -8.51
C ALA A 123 0.83 4.34 -9.00
N GLY A 124 -0.26 4.23 -8.23
CA GLY A 124 -1.52 4.95 -8.47
C GLY A 124 -1.33 6.47 -8.59
N LEU A 125 -0.38 7.04 -7.83
CA LEU A 125 -0.06 8.47 -7.88
C LEU A 125 0.35 8.95 -9.28
N LEU A 126 1.00 8.10 -10.08
CA LEU A 126 1.39 8.41 -11.45
C LEU A 126 0.18 8.64 -12.39
N SER A 127 -0.99 8.17 -12.01
CA SER A 127 -2.24 8.34 -12.76
C SER A 127 -3.20 9.34 -12.09
N GLY A 128 -2.73 10.13 -11.11
CA GLY A 128 -3.58 11.05 -10.35
C GLY A 128 -4.61 10.36 -9.45
N THR A 129 -4.39 9.08 -9.14
CA THR A 129 -5.26 8.29 -8.25
C THR A 129 -4.97 8.64 -6.78
N THR A 130 -6.00 8.77 -5.97
CA THR A 130 -5.83 8.89 -4.52
C THR A 130 -5.43 7.54 -3.93
N CYS A 131 -4.22 7.42 -3.40
CA CYS A 131 -3.79 6.23 -2.67
C CYS A 131 -4.34 6.27 -1.23
N VAL A 132 -5.19 5.32 -0.88
CA VAL A 132 -5.82 5.21 0.44
C VAL A 132 -5.03 4.19 1.26
N ILE A 133 -4.30 4.66 2.27
CA ILE A 133 -3.35 3.86 3.04
C ILE A 133 -3.94 3.53 4.40
N PHE A 134 -3.91 2.26 4.77
CA PHE A 134 -4.31 1.76 6.09
C PHE A 134 -3.08 1.31 6.88
N ASP A 135 -2.91 1.85 8.08
CA ASP A 135 -1.87 1.45 9.02
C ASP A 135 -2.52 0.82 10.26
N GLY A 136 -2.53 -0.50 10.30
CA GLY A 136 -3.16 -1.24 11.39
C GLY A 136 -3.35 -2.72 11.08
N SER A 137 -4.02 -3.41 12.02
CA SER A 137 -4.38 -4.83 11.86
C SER A 137 -5.69 -4.96 11.07
N PRO A 138 -5.72 -5.78 9.99
CA PRO A 138 -6.91 -5.97 9.17
C PRO A 138 -8.01 -6.78 9.87
N GLY A 139 -7.66 -7.51 10.92
CA GLY A 139 -8.56 -8.37 11.69
C GLY A 139 -8.79 -7.88 13.12
N GLY A 140 -8.55 -6.61 13.42
CA GLY A 140 -8.64 -6.08 14.77
C GLY A 140 -7.47 -6.47 15.67
N THR A 141 -7.70 -6.57 16.98
CA THR A 141 -6.69 -7.03 17.94
C THR A 141 -6.89 -8.50 18.29
N LYS A 142 -5.92 -9.11 18.97
CA LYS A 142 -6.07 -10.49 19.46
C LYS A 142 -7.21 -10.62 20.47
N GLU A 143 -7.41 -9.58 21.30
CA GLU A 143 -8.44 -9.51 22.34
C GLU A 143 -9.83 -9.24 21.74
N ASN A 144 -9.88 -8.49 20.64
CA ASN A 144 -11.11 -8.14 19.93
C ASN A 144 -10.91 -8.36 18.42
N PRO A 145 -11.01 -9.62 17.94
CA PRO A 145 -10.93 -9.91 16.51
C PRO A 145 -12.10 -9.27 15.75
N ASP A 146 -11.78 -8.48 14.73
CA ASP A 146 -12.78 -7.78 13.94
C ASP A 146 -12.37 -7.67 12.47
N TRP A 147 -12.87 -8.58 11.66
CA TRP A 147 -12.59 -8.64 10.23
C TRP A 147 -13.39 -7.63 9.39
N SER A 148 -14.21 -6.78 10.02
CA SER A 148 -14.90 -5.68 9.35
C SER A 148 -14.08 -4.39 9.27
N VAL A 149 -12.93 -4.32 9.95
CA VAL A 149 -12.09 -3.11 10.07
C VAL A 149 -11.75 -2.50 8.71
N LEU A 150 -11.24 -3.29 7.78
CA LEU A 150 -10.85 -2.78 6.44
C LEU A 150 -12.06 -2.32 5.62
N TRP A 151 -13.21 -2.97 5.80
CA TRP A 151 -14.43 -2.59 5.09
C TRP A 151 -15.01 -1.29 5.61
N ARG A 152 -15.03 -1.09 6.96
CA ARG A 152 -15.42 0.20 7.53
C ARG A 152 -14.47 1.31 7.10
N PHE A 153 -13.18 1.05 7.13
CA PHE A 153 -12.18 1.99 6.61
C PHE A 153 -12.44 2.32 5.13
N ALA A 154 -12.77 1.33 4.30
CA ALA A 154 -13.09 1.55 2.89
C ALA A 154 -14.36 2.40 2.71
N ALA A 155 -15.38 2.19 3.53
CA ALA A 155 -16.60 3.00 3.55
C ALA A 155 -16.31 4.46 3.94
N GLU A 156 -15.61 4.67 5.05
CA GLU A 156 -15.26 6.00 5.58
C GLU A 156 -14.40 6.80 4.59
N THR A 157 -13.47 6.13 3.93
CA THR A 157 -12.55 6.78 2.99
C THR A 157 -13.06 6.79 1.55
N GLY A 158 -14.20 6.17 1.28
CA GLY A 158 -14.82 6.14 -0.05
C GLY A 158 -13.98 5.42 -1.11
N VAL A 159 -13.35 4.31 -0.73
CA VAL A 159 -12.54 3.48 -1.64
C VAL A 159 -13.38 3.04 -2.83
N THR A 160 -12.79 3.10 -4.03
CA THR A 160 -13.43 2.67 -5.29
C THR A 160 -12.86 1.36 -5.82
N PHE A 161 -11.60 1.09 -5.55
CA PHE A 161 -10.96 -0.21 -5.84
C PHE A 161 -10.32 -0.73 -4.55
N PHE A 162 -10.81 -1.88 -4.09
CA PHE A 162 -10.33 -2.50 -2.84
C PHE A 162 -9.55 -3.78 -3.14
N GLY A 163 -8.31 -3.84 -2.72
CA GLY A 163 -7.43 -5.00 -2.89
C GLY A 163 -6.91 -5.55 -1.56
N ALA A 164 -6.83 -6.87 -1.48
CA ALA A 164 -6.24 -7.58 -0.35
C ALA A 164 -5.76 -8.99 -0.76
N GLY A 165 -4.97 -9.63 0.10
CA GLY A 165 -4.64 -11.04 -0.06
C GLY A 165 -5.87 -11.94 0.10
N ALA A 166 -5.92 -13.08 -0.60
CA ALA A 166 -7.04 -14.03 -0.56
C ALA A 166 -7.40 -14.47 0.87
N ALA A 167 -6.43 -14.57 1.77
CA ALA A 167 -6.64 -14.92 3.17
C ALA A 167 -7.52 -13.90 3.91
N ILE A 168 -7.44 -12.61 3.58
CA ILE A 168 -8.28 -11.57 4.21
C ILE A 168 -9.74 -11.85 3.86
N TYR A 169 -10.05 -12.05 2.60
CA TYR A 169 -11.42 -12.35 2.15
C TYR A 169 -11.97 -13.64 2.78
N ALA A 170 -11.14 -14.69 2.83
CA ALA A 170 -11.52 -15.94 3.48
C ALA A 170 -11.82 -15.77 4.97
N ASN A 171 -11.06 -14.94 5.67
CA ASN A 171 -11.31 -14.66 7.09
C ASN A 171 -12.58 -13.83 7.29
N CYS A 172 -12.83 -12.83 6.43
CA CYS A 172 -14.08 -12.06 6.46
C CYS A 172 -15.30 -12.96 6.25
N MET A 173 -15.24 -13.86 5.25
CA MET A 173 -16.29 -14.85 4.99
C MET A 173 -16.54 -15.76 6.20
N LYS A 174 -15.46 -16.33 6.77
CA LYS A 174 -15.56 -17.21 7.95
C LYS A 174 -16.09 -16.47 9.20
N ALA A 175 -15.78 -15.20 9.34
CA ALA A 175 -16.30 -14.37 10.42
C ALA A 175 -17.73 -13.90 10.20
N GLY A 176 -18.35 -14.24 9.06
CA GLY A 176 -19.73 -13.86 8.75
C GLY A 176 -19.94 -12.36 8.56
N ILE A 177 -18.92 -11.64 8.10
CA ILE A 177 -19.02 -10.20 7.88
C ILE A 177 -20.01 -9.92 6.75
N THR A 178 -20.88 -8.93 6.97
CA THR A 178 -21.87 -8.45 5.98
C THR A 178 -21.61 -6.98 5.63
N ALA A 179 -21.94 -6.59 4.41
CA ALA A 179 -21.77 -5.21 3.95
C ALA A 179 -22.53 -4.20 4.83
N ALA A 180 -23.73 -4.56 5.28
CA ALA A 180 -24.56 -3.71 6.15
C ALA A 180 -23.87 -3.31 7.47
N GLN A 181 -22.92 -4.10 7.96
CA GLN A 181 -22.16 -3.81 9.18
C GLN A 181 -20.99 -2.84 8.95
N CYS A 182 -20.66 -2.57 7.69
CA CYS A 182 -19.41 -1.89 7.31
C CYS A 182 -19.59 -0.43 6.89
N GLY A 183 -20.82 0.01 6.67
CA GLY A 183 -21.14 1.35 6.16
C GLY A 183 -21.43 1.35 4.66
N ASP A 184 -21.33 2.52 4.03
CA ASP A 184 -21.62 2.68 2.60
C ASP A 184 -20.43 2.21 1.74
N LEU A 185 -20.56 1.05 1.15
CA LEU A 185 -19.58 0.44 0.25
C LEU A 185 -19.94 0.60 -1.24
N THR A 186 -20.99 1.33 -1.57
CA THR A 186 -21.53 1.46 -2.95
C THR A 186 -20.53 2.08 -3.94
N ARG A 187 -19.49 2.75 -3.44
CA ARG A 187 -18.42 3.30 -4.27
C ARG A 187 -17.39 2.27 -4.73
N ILE A 188 -17.33 1.10 -4.08
CA ILE A 188 -16.41 0.04 -4.49
C ILE A 188 -16.94 -0.60 -5.78
N ARG A 189 -16.20 -0.41 -6.88
CA ARG A 189 -16.56 -0.97 -8.20
C ARG A 189 -15.80 -2.24 -8.54
N ALA A 190 -14.71 -2.52 -7.84
CA ALA A 190 -13.89 -3.70 -8.08
C ALA A 190 -13.14 -4.17 -6.83
N LEU A 191 -12.99 -5.49 -6.74
CA LEU A 191 -12.17 -6.16 -5.73
C LEU A 191 -10.95 -6.79 -6.39
N GLY A 192 -9.78 -6.59 -5.80
CA GLY A 192 -8.52 -7.20 -6.21
C GLY A 192 -8.04 -8.25 -5.22
N SER A 193 -7.52 -9.37 -5.71
CA SER A 193 -6.93 -10.41 -4.87
C SER A 193 -5.64 -10.95 -5.44
N THR A 194 -4.64 -11.18 -4.59
CA THR A 194 -3.37 -11.81 -4.96
C THR A 194 -2.70 -12.50 -3.77
N GLY A 195 -1.53 -13.07 -4.00
CA GLY A 195 -0.69 -13.72 -2.97
C GLY A 195 -0.96 -15.21 -2.83
N SER A 196 -2.18 -15.66 -3.06
CA SER A 196 -2.58 -17.07 -3.10
C SER A 196 -3.84 -17.22 -3.97
N PRO A 197 -4.18 -18.44 -4.41
CA PRO A 197 -5.42 -18.68 -5.14
C PRO A 197 -6.64 -18.26 -4.31
N LEU A 198 -7.56 -17.54 -4.93
CA LEU A 198 -8.87 -17.26 -4.36
C LEU A 198 -9.79 -18.43 -4.65
N SER A 199 -10.32 -19.08 -3.62
CA SER A 199 -11.25 -20.21 -3.85
C SER A 199 -12.57 -19.73 -4.47
N ALA A 200 -13.24 -20.60 -5.23
CA ALA A 200 -14.53 -20.28 -5.84
C ALA A 200 -15.58 -19.87 -4.80
N GLU A 201 -15.56 -20.48 -3.61
CA GLU A 201 -16.45 -20.12 -2.50
C GLU A 201 -16.24 -18.69 -2.02
N VAL A 202 -14.97 -18.30 -1.79
CA VAL A 202 -14.62 -16.95 -1.36
C VAL A 202 -14.94 -15.92 -2.46
N GLN A 203 -14.71 -16.27 -3.71
CA GLN A 203 -15.09 -15.40 -4.84
C GLN A 203 -16.59 -15.17 -4.89
N GLN A 204 -17.40 -16.24 -4.75
CA GLN A 204 -18.86 -16.14 -4.71
C GLN A 204 -19.35 -15.31 -3.51
N TRP A 205 -18.71 -15.49 -2.35
CA TRP A 205 -19.00 -14.67 -1.20
C TRP A 205 -18.75 -13.18 -1.49
N GLY A 206 -17.58 -12.84 -2.05
CA GLY A 206 -17.25 -11.46 -2.42
C GLY A 206 -18.24 -10.84 -3.39
N THR A 207 -18.70 -11.61 -4.41
CA THR A 207 -19.72 -11.14 -5.36
C THR A 207 -21.09 -10.89 -4.71
N ARG A 208 -21.44 -11.64 -3.66
CA ARG A 208 -22.70 -11.43 -2.93
C ARG A 208 -22.58 -10.37 -1.84
N PHE A 209 -21.38 -10.14 -1.36
CA PHE A 209 -21.09 -9.15 -0.34
C PHE A 209 -21.24 -7.72 -0.87
N MET A 210 -20.87 -7.51 -2.14
CA MET A 210 -20.96 -6.24 -2.88
C MET A 210 -22.29 -6.11 -3.62
#